data_8c09cb75262d3fefe214b2ea118deb5e
#
_entry.id   8c09cb75262d3fefe214b2ea118deb5e
#
_cell.length_a   1.000
_cell.length_b   1.000
_cell.length_c   1.000
_cell.angle_alpha   90.00
_cell.angle_beta   90.00
_cell.angle_gamma   90.00
#
_symmetry.space_group_name_H-M   'P 1'
#
loop_
_entity.id
_entity.type
_entity.pdbx_description
1 polymer ?
#
loop_
_entity_poly.entity_id
_entity_poly.type
_entity_poly.pdbx_seq_one_letter_code
_entity_poly.pdbx_strand_id
1 'polypeptide(L)'
;MAESNKELKSLLMRVKDESGKAGLKLNIQKTKIMASGPTTSWQIEGEKMETVIDFIFLGSKIIADGDCSHEIKRRLLLGRKAMTNRDSILKSRDITLPTYVCLVKILVFPVVMYGCEIWTIRLSTKELMLSNCGAGEDS
;
A
#
# COMPACT_ATOMS: atom_id res chain seq x y z
N MET A 1 -2.96 -11.05 -12.20
CA MET A 1 -1.78 -10.53 -12.93
C MET A 1 -1.64 -11.29 -14.22
N ALA A 2 -1.16 -10.65 -15.28
CA ALA A 2 -1.01 -11.27 -16.60
C ALA A 2 0.43 -11.05 -17.10
N GLU A 3 0.98 -12.02 -17.80
CA GLU A 3 2.34 -11.97 -18.35
C GLU A 3 2.39 -11.27 -19.71
N SER A 4 1.27 -11.17 -20.41
CA SER A 4 1.16 -10.52 -21.72
C SER A 4 -0.07 -9.64 -21.84
N ASN A 5 -0.01 -8.69 -22.79
CA ASN A 5 -1.14 -7.80 -23.09
C ASN A 5 -2.38 -8.56 -23.54
N LYS A 6 -2.20 -9.63 -24.31
CA LYS A 6 -3.31 -10.48 -24.80
C LYS A 6 -4.00 -11.20 -23.65
N GLU A 7 -3.22 -11.74 -22.73
CA GLU A 7 -3.71 -12.41 -21.54
C GLU A 7 -4.49 -11.46 -20.63
N LEU A 8 -3.94 -10.27 -20.38
CA LEU A 8 -4.60 -9.25 -19.59
C LEU A 8 -5.94 -8.82 -20.19
N LYS A 9 -5.99 -8.62 -21.50
CA LYS A 9 -7.22 -8.29 -22.22
C LYS A 9 -8.26 -9.40 -22.10
N SER A 10 -7.85 -10.65 -22.25
CA SER A 10 -8.71 -11.81 -22.08
C SER A 10 -9.27 -11.92 -20.66
N LEU A 11 -8.43 -11.75 -19.63
CA LEU A 11 -8.85 -11.74 -18.23
C LEU A 11 -9.84 -10.62 -17.95
N LEU A 12 -9.59 -9.43 -18.46
CA LEU A 12 -10.45 -8.27 -18.25
C LEU A 12 -11.83 -8.46 -18.89
N MET A 13 -11.87 -9.02 -20.10
CA MET A 13 -13.14 -9.35 -20.76
C MET A 13 -13.94 -10.41 -20.00
N ARG A 14 -13.28 -11.43 -19.45
CA ARG A 14 -13.91 -12.44 -18.59
C ARG A 14 -14.46 -11.82 -17.31
N VAL A 15 -13.70 -10.96 -16.64
CA VAL A 15 -14.17 -10.23 -15.45
C VAL A 15 -15.38 -9.36 -15.78
N LYS A 16 -15.37 -8.69 -16.92
CA LYS A 16 -16.50 -7.88 -17.39
C LYS A 16 -17.76 -8.73 -17.61
N ASP A 17 -17.62 -9.86 -18.29
CA ASP A 17 -18.74 -10.76 -18.58
C ASP A 17 -19.33 -11.37 -17.28
N GLU A 18 -18.48 -11.86 -16.41
CA GLU A 18 -18.93 -12.45 -15.13
C GLU A 18 -19.54 -11.37 -14.20
N SER A 19 -18.98 -10.18 -14.16
CA SER A 19 -19.54 -9.05 -13.41
C SER A 19 -20.91 -8.63 -13.97
N GLY A 20 -21.05 -8.63 -15.28
CA GLY A 20 -22.32 -8.34 -15.96
C GLY A 20 -23.43 -9.32 -15.60
N LYS A 21 -23.11 -10.60 -15.45
CA LYS A 21 -24.06 -11.63 -14.97
C LYS A 21 -24.55 -11.37 -13.54
N ALA A 22 -23.70 -10.77 -12.72
CA ALA A 22 -24.05 -10.36 -11.34
C ALA A 22 -24.70 -8.96 -11.26
N GLY A 23 -24.97 -8.30 -12.39
CA GLY A 23 -25.54 -6.96 -12.45
C GLY A 23 -24.55 -5.82 -12.16
N LEU A 24 -23.25 -6.12 -12.16
CA LEU A 24 -22.19 -5.15 -11.95
C LEU A 24 -21.61 -4.65 -13.27
N LYS A 25 -21.35 -3.36 -13.37
CA LYS A 25 -20.72 -2.76 -14.55
C LYS A 25 -19.29 -2.33 -14.23
N LEU A 26 -18.37 -2.64 -15.15
CA LEU A 26 -17.00 -2.18 -15.07
C LEU A 26 -16.95 -0.66 -15.25
N ASN A 27 -16.34 0.04 -14.29
CA ASN A 27 -16.11 1.47 -14.41
C ASN A 27 -14.76 1.73 -15.06
N ILE A 28 -14.76 2.04 -16.35
CA ILE A 28 -13.55 2.22 -17.16
C ILE A 28 -12.73 3.43 -16.67
N GLN A 29 -13.37 4.50 -16.24
CA GLN A 29 -12.67 5.69 -15.72
C GLN A 29 -11.88 5.41 -14.44
N LYS A 30 -12.38 4.50 -13.61
CA LYS A 30 -11.69 4.07 -12.38
C LYS A 30 -10.75 2.90 -12.58
N THR A 31 -10.80 2.26 -13.73
CA THR A 31 -9.91 1.13 -14.06
C THR A 31 -8.60 1.67 -14.60
N LYS A 32 -7.51 1.24 -13.99
CA LYS A 32 -6.14 1.64 -14.35
C LYS A 32 -5.33 0.43 -14.74
N ILE A 33 -4.39 0.61 -15.66
CA ILE A 33 -3.45 -0.42 -16.07
C ILE A 33 -2.08 -0.09 -15.54
N MET A 34 -1.45 -1.07 -14.93
CA MET A 34 -0.08 -0.96 -14.43
C MET A 34 0.77 -2.05 -15.10
N ALA A 35 1.91 -1.66 -15.63
CA ALA A 35 2.83 -2.58 -16.27
C ALA A 35 4.27 -2.25 -15.90
N SER A 36 5.10 -3.27 -15.78
CA SER A 36 6.53 -3.16 -15.45
C SER A 36 7.43 -2.77 -16.65
N GLY A 37 6.84 -2.49 -17.80
CA GLY A 37 7.56 -2.14 -19.02
C GLY A 37 6.82 -1.10 -19.86
N PRO A 38 7.41 -0.70 -21.01
CA PRO A 38 6.76 0.24 -21.90
C PRO A 38 5.44 -0.35 -22.41
N THR A 39 4.36 0.37 -22.17
CA THR A 39 3.02 -0.02 -22.59
C THR A 39 2.53 0.87 -23.70
N THR A 40 1.99 0.24 -24.73
CA THR A 40 1.19 0.94 -25.75
C THR A 40 -0.17 1.31 -25.16
N SER A 41 -0.79 2.34 -25.72
CA SER A 41 -2.11 2.79 -25.29
C SER A 41 -3.13 1.63 -25.32
N TRP A 42 -3.84 1.44 -24.21
CA TRP A 42 -4.87 0.43 -24.10
C TRP A 42 -6.25 1.04 -24.36
N GLN A 43 -7.04 0.31 -25.14
CA GLN A 43 -8.43 0.68 -25.39
C GLN A 43 -9.34 -0.52 -25.09
N ILE A 44 -10.44 -0.27 -24.38
CA ILE A 44 -11.51 -1.22 -24.15
C ILE A 44 -12.79 -0.59 -24.66
N GLU A 45 -13.45 -1.25 -25.58
CA GLU A 45 -14.69 -0.78 -26.22
C GLU A 45 -14.58 0.65 -26.79
N GLY A 46 -13.43 1.02 -27.32
CA GLY A 46 -13.19 2.35 -27.88
C GLY A 46 -12.82 3.41 -26.85
N GLU A 47 -12.88 3.11 -25.55
CA GLU A 47 -12.43 4.00 -24.50
C GLU A 47 -10.98 3.74 -24.13
N LYS A 48 -10.19 4.80 -24.06
CA LYS A 48 -8.77 4.74 -23.72
C LYS A 48 -8.60 4.56 -22.21
N MET A 49 -7.84 3.54 -21.83
CA MET A 49 -7.49 3.30 -20.45
C MET A 49 -6.21 4.04 -20.05
N GLU A 50 -6.21 4.57 -18.84
CA GLU A 50 -5.05 5.25 -18.28
C GLU A 50 -4.04 4.23 -17.76
N THR A 51 -2.78 4.38 -18.19
CA THR A 51 -1.65 3.62 -17.67
C THR A 51 -1.00 4.41 -16.56
N VAL A 52 -0.79 3.79 -15.41
CA VAL A 52 -0.21 4.40 -14.21
C VAL A 52 1.03 3.64 -13.76
N ILE A 53 1.96 4.35 -13.14
CA ILE A 53 3.19 3.79 -12.56
C ILE A 53 2.92 3.30 -11.14
N ASP A 54 2.07 4.00 -10.42
CA ASP A 54 1.66 3.66 -9.06
C ASP A 54 0.14 3.76 -8.89
N PHE A 55 -0.36 3.04 -7.93
CA PHE A 55 -1.78 3.01 -7.61
C PHE A 55 -2.01 2.74 -6.13
N ILE A 56 -2.98 3.43 -5.53
CA ILE A 56 -3.39 3.14 -4.15
C ILE A 56 -4.55 2.16 -4.19
N PHE A 57 -4.28 0.93 -3.76
CA PHE A 57 -5.26 -0.14 -3.68
C PHE A 57 -5.54 -0.51 -2.22
N LEU A 58 -6.79 -0.35 -1.81
CA LEU A 58 -7.22 -0.60 -0.42
C LEU A 58 -6.33 0.11 0.62
N GLY A 59 -5.91 1.33 0.33
CA GLY A 59 -5.07 2.13 1.21
C GLY A 59 -3.57 1.81 1.16
N SER A 60 -3.14 0.83 0.38
CA SER A 60 -1.72 0.50 0.17
C SER A 60 -1.24 0.98 -1.19
N LYS A 61 -0.07 1.59 -1.23
CA LYS A 61 0.56 2.04 -2.47
C LYS A 61 1.28 0.88 -3.15
N ILE A 62 0.88 0.60 -4.38
CA ILE A 62 1.48 -0.42 -5.24
C ILE A 62 2.21 0.28 -6.38
N ILE A 63 3.42 -0.17 -6.70
CA ILE A 63 4.24 0.34 -7.79
C ILE A 63 4.45 -0.74 -8.84
N ALA A 64 4.53 -0.35 -10.10
CA ALA A 64 4.61 -1.26 -11.24
C ALA A 64 5.83 -2.18 -11.23
N ASP A 65 6.94 -1.76 -10.63
CA ASP A 65 8.16 -2.57 -10.49
C ASP A 65 8.12 -3.57 -9.32
N GLY A 66 7.05 -3.53 -8.51
CA GLY A 66 6.89 -4.38 -7.34
C GLY A 66 7.73 -3.95 -6.13
N ASP A 67 8.36 -2.78 -6.16
CA ASP A 67 9.13 -2.25 -5.04
C ASP A 67 8.20 -1.71 -3.94
N CYS A 68 8.24 -2.34 -2.78
CA CYS A 68 7.44 -1.95 -1.61
C CYS A 68 8.12 -0.91 -0.72
N SER A 69 9.35 -0.49 -1.01
CA SER A 69 10.11 0.42 -0.15
C SER A 69 9.44 1.78 0.03
N HIS A 70 8.79 2.29 -1.00
CA HIS A 70 8.01 3.53 -0.92
C HIS A 70 6.79 3.39 0.00
N GLU A 71 6.08 2.28 -0.06
CA GLU A 71 4.94 2.03 0.83
C GLU A 71 5.40 1.86 2.28
N ILE A 72 6.48 1.16 2.52
CA ILE A 72 7.06 0.98 3.85
C ILE A 72 7.44 2.35 4.46
N LYS A 73 8.15 3.18 3.71
CA LYS A 73 8.51 4.54 4.14
C LYS A 73 7.27 5.40 4.44
N ARG A 74 6.27 5.33 3.57
CA ARG A 74 5.00 6.03 3.75
C ARG A 74 4.30 5.59 5.04
N ARG A 75 4.23 4.29 5.31
CA ARG A 75 3.64 3.72 6.53
C ARG A 75 4.39 4.15 7.79
N LEU A 76 5.71 4.13 7.75
CA LEU A 76 6.53 4.61 8.86
C LEU A 76 6.30 6.09 9.15
N LEU A 77 6.16 6.93 8.12
CA LEU A 77 5.83 8.34 8.28
C LEU A 77 4.43 8.54 8.89
N LEU A 78 3.45 7.75 8.45
CA LEU A 78 2.11 7.78 9.04
C LEU A 78 2.12 7.36 10.51
N GLY A 79 2.91 6.36 10.86
CA GLY A 79 3.12 5.92 12.24
C GLY A 79 3.74 7.03 13.10
N ARG A 80 4.79 7.69 12.61
CA ARG A 80 5.41 8.84 13.28
C ARG A 80 4.42 9.99 13.47
N LYS A 81 3.64 10.30 12.44
CA LYS A 81 2.61 11.34 12.51
C LYS A 81 1.52 10.99 13.52
N ALA A 82 1.11 9.72 13.59
CA ALA A 82 0.14 9.26 14.60
C ALA A 82 0.69 9.40 16.02
N MET A 83 1.98 9.13 16.22
CA MET A 83 2.66 9.37 17.52
C MET A 83 2.69 10.85 17.87
N THR A 84 3.12 11.71 16.95
CA THR A 84 3.24 13.15 17.19
C THR A 84 1.90 13.81 17.50
N ASN A 85 0.83 13.43 16.81
CA ASN A 85 -0.50 13.97 17.06
C ASN A 85 -1.05 13.64 18.46
N ARG A 86 -0.49 12.64 19.13
CA ARG A 86 -0.90 12.18 20.46
C ARG A 86 0.15 12.43 21.52
N ASP A 87 1.14 13.22 21.20
CA ASP A 87 2.28 13.52 22.08
C ASP A 87 1.83 14.13 23.41
N SER A 88 0.81 14.98 23.40
CA SER A 88 0.22 15.56 24.63
C SER A 88 -0.36 14.50 25.57
N ILE A 89 -0.96 13.43 25.04
CA ILE A 89 -1.49 12.31 25.82
C ILE A 89 -0.35 11.41 26.28
N LEU A 90 0.59 11.09 25.37
CA LEU A 90 1.70 10.18 25.62
C LEU A 90 2.76 10.77 26.57
N LYS A 91 2.87 12.09 26.67
CA LYS A 91 3.76 12.80 27.60
C LYS A 91 3.11 13.13 28.96
N SER A 92 1.85 12.77 29.17
CA SER A 92 1.20 12.93 30.46
C SER A 92 1.95 12.14 31.53
N ARG A 93 2.25 12.80 32.67
CA ARG A 93 2.93 12.18 33.81
C ARG A 93 2.13 11.07 34.47
N ASP A 94 0.84 11.00 34.18
CA ASP A 94 -0.08 10.03 34.76
C ASP A 94 -0.10 8.69 34.03
N ILE A 95 0.62 8.59 32.90
CA ILE A 95 0.67 7.36 32.11
C ILE A 95 1.90 6.53 32.50
N THR A 96 1.63 5.30 32.95
CA THR A 96 2.69 4.34 33.25
C THR A 96 3.34 3.77 31.98
N LEU A 97 4.57 3.33 32.05
CA LEU A 97 5.29 2.73 30.90
C LEU A 97 4.53 1.55 30.27
N PRO A 98 3.94 0.60 31.02
CA PRO A 98 3.12 -0.46 30.43
C PRO A 98 1.93 0.07 29.65
N THR A 99 1.26 1.10 30.14
CA THR A 99 0.12 1.74 29.46
C THR A 99 0.59 2.44 28.18
N TYR A 100 1.71 3.12 28.21
CA TYR A 100 2.32 3.74 27.03
C TYR A 100 2.60 2.70 25.94
N VAL A 101 3.26 1.59 26.29
CA VAL A 101 3.54 0.50 25.35
C VAL A 101 2.26 -0.09 24.77
N CYS A 102 1.23 -0.28 25.57
CA CYS A 102 -0.07 -0.77 25.14
C CYS A 102 -0.73 0.21 24.14
N LEU A 103 -0.70 1.50 24.41
CA LEU A 103 -1.23 2.53 23.51
C LEU A 103 -0.50 2.55 22.16
N VAL A 104 0.82 2.46 22.17
CA VAL A 104 1.63 2.38 20.95
C VAL A 104 1.25 1.16 20.11
N LYS A 105 1.12 0.00 20.75
CA LYS A 105 0.71 -1.23 20.07
C LYS A 105 -0.68 -1.12 19.44
N ILE A 106 -1.63 -0.53 20.13
CA ILE A 106 -3.02 -0.42 19.64
C ILE A 106 -3.16 0.66 18.57
N LEU A 107 -2.45 1.77 18.69
CA LEU A 107 -2.67 2.96 17.86
C LEU A 107 -1.71 3.08 16.69
N VAL A 108 -0.46 2.70 16.88
CA VAL A 108 0.61 2.90 15.89
C VAL A 108 0.88 1.65 15.05
N PHE A 109 0.95 0.49 15.68
CA PHE A 109 1.20 -0.77 14.99
C PHE A 109 0.22 -1.04 13.84
N PRO A 110 -1.11 -0.90 14.01
CA PRO A 110 -2.05 -1.13 12.91
C PRO A 110 -1.82 -0.20 11.72
N VAL A 111 -1.44 1.05 11.96
CA VAL A 111 -1.15 2.02 10.91
C VAL A 111 0.09 1.63 10.11
N VAL A 112 1.16 1.24 10.79
CA VAL A 112 2.44 0.86 10.18
C VAL A 112 2.33 -0.49 9.48
N MET A 113 1.69 -1.48 10.10
CA MET A 113 1.64 -2.85 9.62
C MET A 113 0.48 -3.14 8.65
N TYR A 114 -0.36 -2.14 8.38
CA TYR A 114 -1.44 -2.31 7.43
C TYR A 114 -0.91 -2.66 6.04
N GLY A 115 -1.40 -3.75 5.47
CA GLY A 115 -1.00 -4.23 4.16
C GLY A 115 0.41 -4.84 4.09
N CYS A 116 1.04 -5.14 5.24
CA CYS A 116 2.39 -5.70 5.27
C CYS A 116 2.51 -7.08 4.61
N GLU A 117 1.41 -7.80 4.49
CA GLU A 117 1.35 -9.10 3.81
C GLU A 117 1.72 -9.05 2.34
N ILE A 118 1.58 -7.88 1.71
CA ILE A 118 1.98 -7.66 0.31
C ILE A 118 3.42 -7.14 0.17
N TRP A 119 4.10 -6.87 1.26
CA TRP A 119 5.47 -6.35 1.21
C TRP A 119 6.46 -7.48 0.92
N THR A 120 7.03 -7.45 -0.27
CA THR A 120 8.22 -8.25 -0.57
C THR A 120 9.43 -7.52 -0.01
N ILE A 121 9.93 -7.97 1.13
CA ILE A 121 11.10 -7.38 1.76
C ILE A 121 12.34 -7.85 1.02
N ARG A 122 12.83 -7.05 0.09
CA ARG A 122 14.17 -7.19 -0.50
C ARG A 122 15.27 -6.58 0.37
N LEU A 123 14.88 -5.74 1.31
CA LEU A 123 15.80 -5.14 2.27
C LEU A 123 16.27 -6.21 3.26
N SER A 124 17.58 -6.34 3.41
CA SER A 124 18.12 -7.20 4.45
C SER A 124 17.52 -6.80 5.79
N THR A 125 17.14 -7.76 6.58
CA THR A 125 16.58 -7.60 7.92
C THR A 125 17.42 -6.66 8.81
N LYS A 126 18.69 -6.49 8.47
CA LYS A 126 19.62 -5.54 9.09
C LYS A 126 19.24 -4.07 8.94
N GLU A 127 18.76 -3.65 7.77
CA GLU A 127 18.42 -2.23 7.55
C GLU A 127 17.13 -1.83 8.27
N LEU A 128 16.18 -2.75 8.38
CA LEU A 128 14.97 -2.54 9.17
C LEU A 128 15.25 -2.51 10.68
N MET A 129 16.16 -3.36 11.15
CA MET A 129 16.58 -3.34 12.56
C MET A 129 17.39 -2.09 12.90
N LEU A 130 18.27 -1.62 12.01
CA LEU A 130 19.04 -0.39 12.22
C LEU A 130 18.16 0.86 12.24
N SER A 131 17.11 0.92 11.43
CA SER A 131 16.16 2.05 11.48
C SER A 131 15.31 2.03 12.77
N ASN A 132 15.03 0.88 13.32
CA ASN A 132 14.34 0.74 14.61
C ASN A 132 15.24 1.02 15.82
N CYS A 133 16.53 0.63 15.76
CA CYS A 133 17.50 0.95 16.81
C CYS A 133 17.82 2.44 16.86
N GLY A 134 17.90 3.14 15.70
CA GLY A 134 18.09 4.58 15.64
C GLY A 134 16.93 5.38 16.26
N ALA A 135 15.71 4.86 16.24
CA ALA A 135 14.56 5.47 16.91
C ALA A 135 14.51 5.20 18.42
N GLY A 136 15.24 4.21 18.93
CA GLY A 136 15.32 3.87 20.35
C GLY A 136 16.43 4.58 21.13
N GLU A 137 17.46 5.09 20.44
CA GLU A 137 18.59 5.78 21.07
C GLU A 137 18.36 7.26 21.34
N ASP A 138 17.38 7.88 20.70
CA ASP A 138 17.00 9.29 20.88
C ASP A 138 15.90 9.51 21.95
N SER A 139 15.58 8.52 22.73
CA SER A 139 14.57 8.60 23.80
C SER A 139 15.19 8.65 25.19
#